data_baa64e2a32ffb15dc1941eca2fe65bfa
#
_entry.id   baa64e2a32ffb15dc1941eca2fe65bfa
#
_cell.length_a   1.000
_cell.length_b   1.000
_cell.length_c   1.000
_cell.angle_alpha   90.00
_cell.angle_beta   90.00
_cell.angle_gamma   90.00
#
_symmetry.space_group_name_H-M   'P 1'
#
loop_
_entity.id
_entity.type
_entity.pdbx_description
1 polymer ?
#
loop_
_entity_poly.entity_id
_entity_poly.type
_entity_poly.pdbx_seq_one_letter_code
_entity_poly.pdbx_strand_id
1 'polypeptide(L)'
;IVNVTLDEKRRVTSIVAGVLPWLLLAWVPWLAWLAWSSLPWKRIAVSAVLAVEALFAVGAPWLWTHFLQPHQRARLTLFLDPNQDPMGGGYHLLQSMVGIGSGGVFGTGLLQGHLTLLRFIPEQHTDFIFSALGEETGFLGSALVVVGFVVWIWRLLQIAGKARTDLESLVVVGVGAMVMFQVVVNINMTIGLGPITGIPLPWLSYGRSAMLVNFIALGFCASVGRRGAQGSLRR
;
A
#
# COMPACT_ATOMS: atom_id res chain seq x y z
N ILE A 1 -23.30 -13.62 -19.72
CA ILE A 1 -22.88 -13.73 -18.30
C ILE A 1 -22.02 -14.98 -18.10
N VAL A 2 -22.43 -16.15 -18.62
CA VAL A 2 -21.71 -17.43 -18.44
C VAL A 2 -20.32 -17.42 -19.11
N ASN A 3 -20.16 -16.81 -20.27
CA ASN A 3 -18.88 -16.72 -20.99
C ASN A 3 -17.84 -15.84 -20.29
N VAL A 4 -18.27 -14.77 -19.61
CA VAL A 4 -17.37 -13.86 -18.87
C VAL A 4 -16.73 -14.59 -17.67
N THR A 5 -17.51 -15.40 -16.95
CA THR A 5 -17.01 -16.15 -15.78
C THR A 5 -16.04 -17.28 -16.15
N LEU A 6 -16.18 -17.88 -17.34
CA LEU A 6 -15.27 -18.91 -17.84
C LEU A 6 -13.92 -18.33 -18.30
N ASP A 7 -13.93 -17.14 -18.90
CA ASP A 7 -12.72 -16.45 -19.33
C ASP A 7 -11.94 -15.90 -18.13
N GLU A 8 -12.64 -15.38 -17.12
CA GLU A 8 -12.04 -14.97 -15.85
C GLU A 8 -11.36 -16.13 -15.11
N LYS A 9 -12.01 -17.30 -15.05
CA LYS A 9 -11.39 -18.51 -14.50
C LYS A 9 -10.14 -18.94 -15.27
N ARG A 10 -10.16 -18.86 -16.60
CA ARG A 10 -8.98 -19.18 -17.44
C ARG A 10 -7.83 -18.22 -17.21
N ARG A 11 -8.10 -16.90 -17.09
CA ARG A 11 -7.06 -15.90 -16.85
C ARG A 11 -6.45 -16.05 -15.47
N VAL A 12 -7.25 -16.22 -14.42
CA VAL A 12 -6.74 -16.43 -13.06
C VAL A 12 -5.93 -17.72 -12.99
N THR A 13 -6.38 -18.82 -13.60
CA THR A 13 -5.59 -20.05 -13.66
C THR A 13 -4.31 -19.88 -14.46
N SER A 14 -4.28 -19.07 -15.53
CA SER A 14 -3.05 -18.81 -16.29
C SER A 14 -2.07 -17.92 -15.53
N ILE A 15 -2.54 -16.91 -14.78
CA ILE A 15 -1.69 -16.08 -13.93
C ILE A 15 -1.14 -16.90 -12.76
N VAL A 16 -1.98 -17.66 -12.07
CA VAL A 16 -1.56 -18.54 -10.98
C VAL A 16 -0.62 -19.63 -11.50
N ALA A 17 -0.91 -20.25 -12.63
CA ALA A 17 -0.03 -21.22 -13.27
C ALA A 17 1.28 -20.61 -13.79
N GLY A 18 1.29 -19.33 -14.17
CA GLY A 18 2.49 -18.61 -14.59
C GLY A 18 3.38 -18.18 -13.43
N VAL A 19 2.79 -17.73 -12.32
CA VAL A 19 3.54 -17.21 -11.17
C VAL A 19 3.93 -18.31 -10.17
N LEU A 20 3.10 -19.33 -10.01
CA LEU A 20 3.33 -20.45 -9.08
C LEU A 20 4.68 -21.16 -9.30
N PRO A 21 5.11 -21.51 -10.55
CA PRO A 21 6.41 -22.12 -10.78
C PRO A 21 7.58 -21.25 -10.35
N TRP A 22 7.49 -19.94 -10.56
CA TRP A 22 8.55 -19.00 -10.17
C TRP A 22 8.64 -18.82 -8.66
N LEU A 23 7.51 -18.80 -7.96
CA LEU A 23 7.48 -18.79 -6.51
C LEU A 23 8.07 -20.09 -5.93
N LEU A 24 7.76 -21.23 -6.49
CA LEU A 24 8.34 -22.51 -6.11
C LEU A 24 9.85 -22.54 -6.40
N LEU A 25 10.29 -22.03 -7.56
CA LEU A 25 11.69 -21.96 -7.93
C LEU A 25 12.50 -20.98 -7.06
N ALA A 26 11.88 -19.92 -6.55
CA ALA A 26 12.58 -18.97 -5.69
C ALA A 26 13.02 -19.59 -4.35
N TRP A 27 12.33 -20.63 -3.87
CA TRP A 27 12.67 -21.34 -2.64
C TRP A 27 13.67 -22.50 -2.83
N VAL A 28 13.87 -22.95 -4.06
CA VAL A 28 14.79 -24.06 -4.36
C VAL A 28 16.22 -23.82 -3.86
N PRO A 29 16.85 -22.65 -4.04
CA PRO A 29 18.18 -22.38 -3.50
C PRO A 29 18.24 -22.44 -1.97
N TRP A 30 17.17 -21.97 -1.32
CA TRP A 30 17.08 -21.98 0.14
C TRP A 30 16.82 -23.38 0.69
N LEU A 31 15.97 -24.18 0.03
CA LEU A 31 15.76 -25.59 0.35
C LEU A 31 17.05 -26.41 0.11
N ALA A 32 17.78 -26.15 -0.96
CA ALA A 32 19.07 -26.76 -1.24
C ALA A 32 20.12 -26.41 -0.17
N TRP A 33 20.17 -25.14 0.25
CA TRP A 33 21.04 -24.70 1.35
C TRP A 33 20.66 -25.36 2.69
N LEU A 34 19.36 -25.46 3.00
CA LEU A 34 18.84 -26.15 4.20
C LEU A 34 19.17 -27.65 4.16
N ALA A 35 19.06 -28.30 3.01
CA ALA A 35 19.40 -29.72 2.85
C ALA A 35 20.92 -29.96 3.02
N TRP A 36 21.74 -28.98 2.61
CA TRP A 36 23.21 -29.04 2.74
C TRP A 36 23.69 -28.69 4.16
N SER A 37 22.89 -27.96 4.93
CA SER A 37 23.25 -27.57 6.30
C SER A 37 23.31 -28.78 7.25
N SER A 38 24.23 -28.74 8.21
CA SER A 38 24.39 -29.77 9.26
C SER A 38 23.40 -29.62 10.43
N LEU A 39 22.33 -28.83 10.27
CA LEU A 39 21.36 -28.55 11.30
C LEU A 39 20.57 -29.80 11.70
N PRO A 40 20.46 -30.15 13.00
CA PRO A 40 19.75 -31.34 13.47
C PRO A 40 18.23 -31.29 13.13
N TRP A 41 17.68 -30.10 12.91
CA TRP A 41 16.26 -29.83 12.66
C TRP A 41 15.91 -29.76 11.18
N LYS A 42 16.84 -30.05 10.27
CA LYS A 42 16.66 -29.89 8.81
C LYS A 42 15.44 -30.62 8.26
N ARG A 43 15.16 -31.83 8.76
CA ARG A 43 14.00 -32.61 8.32
C ARG A 43 12.68 -31.93 8.68
N ILE A 44 12.60 -31.39 9.91
CA ILE A 44 11.41 -30.67 10.42
C ILE A 44 11.26 -29.36 9.65
N ALA A 45 12.35 -28.62 9.41
CA ALA A 45 12.31 -27.37 8.67
C ALA A 45 11.87 -27.59 7.21
N VAL A 46 12.42 -28.59 6.53
CA VAL A 46 12.03 -28.93 5.16
C VAL A 46 10.55 -29.38 5.10
N SER A 47 10.12 -30.26 6.01
CA SER A 47 8.72 -30.68 6.04
C SER A 47 7.75 -29.55 6.37
N ALA A 48 8.14 -28.62 7.25
CA ALA A 48 7.34 -27.43 7.56
C ALA A 48 7.19 -26.50 6.34
N VAL A 49 8.28 -26.26 5.60
CA VAL A 49 8.24 -25.45 4.38
C VAL A 49 7.35 -26.10 3.32
N LEU A 50 7.53 -27.40 3.07
CA LEU A 50 6.70 -28.15 2.11
C LEU A 50 5.22 -28.15 2.51
N ALA A 51 4.94 -28.28 3.81
CA ALA A 51 3.56 -28.20 4.32
C ALA A 51 2.96 -26.80 4.12
N VAL A 52 3.72 -25.75 4.35
CA VAL A 52 3.30 -24.36 4.12
C VAL A 52 3.07 -24.12 2.61
N GLU A 53 3.97 -24.58 1.74
CA GLU A 53 3.79 -24.47 0.29
C GLU A 53 2.56 -25.24 -0.21
N ALA A 54 2.34 -26.46 0.26
CA ALA A 54 1.15 -27.25 -0.05
C ALA A 54 -0.13 -26.55 0.43
N LEU A 55 -0.09 -25.97 1.64
CA LEU A 55 -1.20 -25.19 2.19
C LEU A 55 -1.52 -23.98 1.31
N PHE A 56 -0.48 -23.25 0.86
CA PHE A 56 -0.66 -22.10 -0.04
C PHE A 56 -1.12 -22.55 -1.43
N ALA A 57 -0.55 -23.61 -1.98
CA ALA A 57 -0.90 -24.10 -3.31
C ALA A 57 -2.37 -24.54 -3.42
N VAL A 58 -2.91 -25.13 -2.37
CA VAL A 58 -4.32 -25.59 -2.32
C VAL A 58 -5.22 -24.52 -1.72
N GLY A 59 -4.76 -23.86 -0.66
CA GLY A 59 -5.53 -22.88 0.11
C GLY A 59 -5.74 -21.56 -0.64
N ALA A 60 -4.75 -21.07 -1.38
CA ALA A 60 -4.87 -19.79 -2.09
C ALA A 60 -5.94 -19.82 -3.21
N PRO A 61 -6.01 -20.83 -4.10
CA PRO A 61 -7.11 -20.96 -5.07
C PRO A 61 -8.48 -21.15 -4.40
N TRP A 62 -8.53 -21.90 -3.30
CA TRP A 62 -9.77 -22.10 -2.56
C TRP A 62 -10.24 -20.81 -1.89
N LEU A 63 -9.34 -20.07 -1.22
CA LEU A 63 -9.62 -18.76 -0.66
C LEU A 63 -10.09 -17.76 -1.74
N TRP A 64 -9.42 -17.77 -2.89
CA TRP A 64 -9.78 -16.93 -4.02
C TRP A 64 -11.20 -17.20 -4.50
N THR A 65 -11.60 -18.47 -4.60
CA THR A 65 -12.91 -18.84 -5.16
C THR A 65 -14.05 -18.82 -4.17
N HIS A 66 -13.80 -19.03 -2.87
CA HIS A 66 -14.85 -19.20 -1.87
C HIS A 66 -14.94 -18.06 -0.85
N PHE A 67 -13.81 -17.41 -0.55
CA PHE A 67 -13.76 -16.40 0.50
C PHE A 67 -13.87 -14.97 -0.04
N LEU A 68 -13.20 -14.68 -1.16
CA LEU A 68 -13.21 -13.36 -1.75
C LEU A 68 -14.51 -13.10 -2.53
N GLN A 69 -15.17 -12.00 -2.21
CA GLN A 69 -16.35 -11.55 -2.95
C GLN A 69 -15.95 -11.03 -4.35
N PRO A 70 -16.88 -11.05 -5.33
CA PRO A 70 -16.58 -10.64 -6.72
C PRO A 70 -15.96 -9.24 -6.82
N HIS A 71 -16.43 -8.28 -6.04
CA HIS A 71 -15.89 -6.92 -6.04
C HIS A 71 -14.47 -6.82 -5.44
N GLN A 72 -14.12 -7.69 -4.48
CA GLN A 72 -12.77 -7.73 -3.92
C GLN A 72 -11.77 -8.34 -4.91
N ARG A 73 -12.19 -9.39 -5.63
CA ARG A 73 -11.39 -9.97 -6.71
C ARG A 73 -11.19 -8.97 -7.83
N ALA A 74 -12.26 -8.26 -8.23
CA ALA A 74 -12.17 -7.23 -9.25
C ALA A 74 -11.11 -6.17 -8.90
N ARG A 75 -11.04 -5.70 -7.65
CA ARG A 75 -10.02 -4.74 -7.22
C ARG A 75 -8.59 -5.27 -7.35
N LEU A 76 -8.38 -6.57 -7.07
CA LEU A 76 -7.07 -7.20 -7.17
C LEU A 76 -6.67 -7.51 -8.62
N THR A 77 -7.63 -7.90 -9.48
CA THR A 77 -7.34 -8.17 -10.91
C THR A 77 -7.19 -6.88 -11.71
N LEU A 78 -7.91 -5.84 -11.32
CA LEU A 78 -7.95 -4.57 -12.02
C LEU A 78 -6.60 -3.83 -12.00
N PHE A 79 -5.84 -3.96 -10.91
CA PHE A 79 -4.50 -3.38 -10.86
C PHE A 79 -3.51 -4.11 -11.78
N LEU A 80 -3.72 -5.41 -12.06
CA LEU A 80 -2.91 -6.20 -12.98
C LEU A 80 -3.27 -5.92 -14.46
N ASP A 81 -4.55 -5.66 -14.73
CA ASP A 81 -5.05 -5.34 -16.06
C ASP A 81 -6.21 -4.33 -15.96
N PRO A 82 -5.91 -3.02 -16.00
CA PRO A 82 -6.92 -1.96 -15.90
C PRO A 82 -7.96 -1.97 -17.03
N ASN A 83 -7.66 -2.62 -18.17
CA ASN A 83 -8.57 -2.68 -19.32
C ASN A 83 -9.76 -3.64 -19.10
N GLN A 84 -9.78 -4.41 -18.03
CA GLN A 84 -10.91 -5.30 -17.72
C GLN A 84 -12.18 -4.55 -17.35
N ASP A 85 -12.07 -3.34 -16.81
CA ASP A 85 -13.21 -2.50 -16.46
C ASP A 85 -12.97 -1.05 -16.91
N PRO A 86 -13.11 -0.78 -18.23
CA PRO A 86 -12.80 0.53 -18.80
C PRO A 86 -13.82 1.63 -18.43
N MET A 87 -14.94 1.27 -17.78
CA MET A 87 -15.99 2.20 -17.34
C MET A 87 -16.08 2.37 -15.83
N GLY A 88 -15.35 1.54 -15.05
CA GLY A 88 -15.36 1.54 -13.59
C GLY A 88 -13.99 1.81 -13.00
N GLY A 89 -13.57 0.92 -12.10
CA GLY A 89 -12.30 1.09 -11.36
C GLY A 89 -11.05 1.17 -12.25
N GLY A 90 -11.03 0.51 -13.42
CA GLY A 90 -9.95 0.61 -14.39
C GLY A 90 -9.81 2.00 -14.98
N TYR A 91 -10.94 2.68 -15.25
CA TYR A 91 -10.96 4.08 -15.68
C TYR A 91 -10.30 4.99 -14.64
N HIS A 92 -10.66 4.82 -13.36
CA HIS A 92 -10.10 5.61 -12.27
C HIS A 92 -8.57 5.48 -12.21
N LEU A 93 -8.06 4.25 -12.33
CA LEU A 93 -6.63 3.97 -12.28
C LEU A 93 -5.90 4.56 -13.50
N LEU A 94 -6.44 4.35 -14.70
CA LEU A 94 -5.85 4.88 -15.93
C LEU A 94 -5.81 6.41 -15.90
N GLN A 95 -6.90 7.08 -15.52
CA GLN A 95 -6.94 8.54 -15.40
C GLN A 95 -5.96 9.06 -14.32
N SER A 96 -5.82 8.33 -13.22
CA SER A 96 -4.83 8.63 -12.18
C SER A 96 -3.41 8.62 -12.75
N MET A 97 -3.03 7.56 -13.47
CA MET A 97 -1.69 7.44 -14.06
C MET A 97 -1.44 8.48 -15.16
N VAL A 98 -2.46 8.78 -16.00
CA VAL A 98 -2.38 9.84 -17.02
C VAL A 98 -2.22 11.20 -16.35
N GLY A 99 -2.96 11.47 -15.27
CA GLY A 99 -2.83 12.72 -14.49
C GLY A 99 -1.42 12.93 -13.97
N ILE A 100 -0.85 11.94 -13.29
CA ILE A 100 0.54 12.01 -12.80
C ILE A 100 1.51 12.21 -13.96
N GLY A 101 1.32 11.48 -15.07
CA GLY A 101 2.20 11.56 -16.25
C GLY A 101 2.13 12.92 -16.96
N SER A 102 0.95 13.55 -17.02
CA SER A 102 0.74 14.85 -17.64
C SER A 102 1.43 16.00 -16.90
N GLY A 103 1.63 15.86 -15.57
CA GLY A 103 2.31 16.86 -14.76
C GLY A 103 3.80 17.01 -15.05
N GLY A 104 4.46 16.02 -15.67
CA GLY A 104 5.88 16.09 -15.97
C GLY A 104 6.76 16.40 -14.74
N VAL A 105 7.82 17.18 -14.90
CA VAL A 105 8.76 17.51 -13.82
C VAL A 105 8.24 18.63 -12.92
N PHE A 106 7.69 19.70 -13.51
CA PHE A 106 7.32 20.95 -12.80
C PHE A 106 5.81 21.11 -12.58
N GLY A 107 5.00 20.24 -13.12
CA GLY A 107 3.54 20.33 -13.06
C GLY A 107 2.94 21.26 -14.12
N THR A 108 1.62 21.20 -14.26
CA THR A 108 0.84 22.09 -15.12
C THR A 108 0.56 23.46 -14.48
N GLY A 109 0.83 23.58 -13.19
CA GLY A 109 0.54 24.75 -12.35
C GLY A 109 -0.62 24.48 -11.37
N LEU A 110 -0.56 25.14 -10.21
CA LEU A 110 -1.60 25.03 -9.19
C LEU A 110 -2.96 25.49 -9.76
N LEU A 111 -3.98 24.64 -9.57
CA LEU A 111 -5.34 24.86 -10.07
C LEU A 111 -5.44 24.99 -11.62
N GLN A 112 -4.45 24.50 -12.36
CA GLN A 112 -4.42 24.53 -13.83
C GLN A 112 -4.36 23.12 -14.43
N GLY A 113 -4.45 22.08 -13.63
CA GLY A 113 -4.52 20.69 -14.10
C GLY A 113 -5.77 20.45 -14.94
N HIS A 114 -5.60 20.09 -16.21
CA HIS A 114 -6.73 19.87 -17.12
C HIS A 114 -7.62 18.71 -16.67
N LEU A 115 -7.05 17.61 -16.22
CA LEU A 115 -7.80 16.44 -15.76
C LEU A 115 -8.45 16.71 -14.40
N THR A 116 -7.76 17.46 -13.54
CA THR A 116 -8.27 17.88 -12.23
C THR A 116 -9.43 18.86 -12.39
N LEU A 117 -9.32 19.90 -13.23
CA LEU A 117 -10.37 20.90 -13.47
C LEU A 117 -11.61 20.29 -14.11
N LEU A 118 -11.43 19.43 -15.10
CA LEU A 118 -12.53 18.79 -15.82
C LEU A 118 -13.12 17.59 -15.05
N ARG A 119 -12.60 17.29 -13.85
CA ARG A 119 -13.02 16.17 -13.01
C ARG A 119 -12.96 14.81 -13.70
N PHE A 120 -11.98 14.63 -14.59
CA PHE A 120 -11.76 13.34 -15.24
C PHE A 120 -11.19 12.31 -14.26
N ILE A 121 -10.54 12.75 -13.17
CA ILE A 121 -10.11 11.86 -12.08
C ILE A 121 -11.25 11.78 -11.08
N PRO A 122 -12.01 10.68 -11.04
CA PRO A 122 -13.06 10.50 -10.04
C PRO A 122 -12.44 10.41 -8.64
N GLU A 123 -13.19 10.84 -7.61
CA GLU A 123 -12.73 10.83 -6.21
C GLU A 123 -11.35 11.48 -6.00
N GLN A 124 -10.99 12.48 -6.81
CA GLN A 124 -9.70 13.17 -6.76
C GLN A 124 -9.42 13.84 -5.40
N HIS A 125 -10.46 14.24 -4.66
CA HIS A 125 -10.31 14.89 -3.36
C HIS A 125 -10.12 13.90 -2.20
N THR A 126 -10.43 12.63 -2.41
CA THR A 126 -10.37 11.57 -1.39
C THR A 126 -9.21 10.64 -1.66
N ASP A 127 -9.41 9.65 -2.49
CA ASP A 127 -8.48 8.53 -2.65
C ASP A 127 -7.36 8.83 -3.65
N PHE A 128 -7.63 9.65 -4.67
CA PHE A 128 -6.69 9.97 -5.75
C PHE A 128 -6.09 11.38 -5.65
N ILE A 129 -6.01 11.94 -4.44
CA ILE A 129 -5.45 13.29 -4.23
C ILE A 129 -4.00 13.38 -4.69
N PHE A 130 -3.21 12.32 -4.54
CA PHE A 130 -1.82 12.28 -4.97
C PHE A 130 -1.70 12.40 -6.50
N SER A 131 -2.68 11.93 -7.27
CA SER A 131 -2.71 12.10 -8.74
C SER A 131 -2.96 13.54 -9.14
N ALA A 132 -3.93 14.20 -8.49
CA ALA A 132 -4.20 15.61 -8.72
C ALA A 132 -2.98 16.47 -8.36
N LEU A 133 -2.32 16.16 -7.24
CA LEU A 133 -1.09 16.81 -6.83
C LEU A 133 0.03 16.57 -7.84
N GLY A 134 0.16 15.34 -8.35
CA GLY A 134 1.14 15.00 -9.39
C GLY A 134 0.91 15.75 -10.71
N GLU A 135 -0.35 15.95 -11.14
CA GLU A 135 -0.68 16.76 -12.30
C GLU A 135 -0.30 18.23 -12.10
N GLU A 136 -0.69 18.82 -10.97
CA GLU A 136 -0.53 20.26 -10.74
C GLU A 136 0.92 20.66 -10.38
N THR A 137 1.61 19.89 -9.54
CA THR A 137 2.94 20.21 -9.02
C THR A 137 4.08 19.39 -9.64
N GLY A 138 3.73 18.40 -10.46
CA GLY A 138 4.67 17.53 -11.13
C GLY A 138 5.45 16.62 -10.20
N PHE A 139 6.53 16.07 -10.74
CA PHE A 139 7.41 15.18 -10.00
C PHE A 139 8.03 15.85 -8.77
N LEU A 140 8.45 17.12 -8.88
CA LEU A 140 9.10 17.83 -7.77
C LEU A 140 8.16 18.03 -6.58
N GLY A 141 6.90 18.42 -6.82
CA GLY A 141 5.92 18.57 -5.75
C GLY A 141 5.54 17.24 -5.11
N SER A 142 5.33 16.21 -5.93
CA SER A 142 5.07 14.84 -5.46
C SER A 142 6.22 14.31 -4.61
N ALA A 143 7.47 14.48 -5.06
CA ALA A 143 8.65 14.08 -4.33
C ALA A 143 8.78 14.82 -2.99
N LEU A 144 8.50 16.13 -2.96
CA LEU A 144 8.52 16.94 -1.74
C LEU A 144 7.51 16.42 -0.70
N VAL A 145 6.31 16.02 -1.14
CA VAL A 145 5.30 15.42 -0.25
C VAL A 145 5.79 14.09 0.32
N VAL A 146 6.36 13.22 -0.53
CA VAL A 146 6.94 11.94 -0.07
C VAL A 146 8.06 12.17 0.94
N VAL A 147 8.99 13.09 0.64
CA VAL A 147 10.07 13.48 1.57
C VAL A 147 9.50 14.03 2.88
N GLY A 148 8.44 14.84 2.81
CA GLY A 148 7.74 15.35 3.98
C GLY A 148 7.23 14.22 4.88
N PHE A 149 6.59 13.18 4.32
CA PHE A 149 6.15 12.01 5.08
C PHE A 149 7.32 11.22 5.67
N VAL A 150 8.42 11.04 4.92
CA VAL A 150 9.62 10.36 5.41
C VAL A 150 10.21 11.12 6.61
N VAL A 151 10.37 12.43 6.51
CA VAL A 151 10.86 13.27 7.60
C VAL A 151 9.93 13.22 8.80
N TRP A 152 8.62 13.24 8.57
CA TRP A 152 7.62 13.16 9.63
C TRP A 152 7.68 11.81 10.38
N ILE A 153 7.72 10.68 9.65
CA ILE A 153 7.88 9.34 10.23
C ILE A 153 9.20 9.24 11.01
N TRP A 154 10.28 9.77 10.45
CA TRP A 154 11.57 9.85 11.13
C TRP A 154 11.47 10.58 12.48
N ARG A 155 10.75 11.70 12.51
CA ARG A 155 10.51 12.45 13.75
C ARG A 155 9.71 11.65 14.77
N LEU A 156 8.71 10.88 14.35
CA LEU A 156 8.00 9.99 15.25
C LEU A 156 8.91 8.93 15.85
N LEU A 157 9.79 8.31 15.07
CA LEU A 157 10.76 7.34 15.59
C LEU A 157 11.72 7.98 16.62
N GLN A 158 12.13 9.23 16.39
CA GLN A 158 12.92 9.97 17.40
C GLN A 158 12.15 10.23 18.69
N ILE A 159 10.85 10.54 18.60
CA ILE A 159 9.98 10.72 19.77
C ILE A 159 9.82 9.38 20.51
N ALA A 160 9.59 8.28 19.80
CA ALA A 160 9.47 6.96 20.36
C ALA A 160 10.74 6.57 21.15
N GLY A 161 11.93 6.83 20.60
CA GLY A 161 13.20 6.55 21.27
C GLY A 161 13.47 7.38 22.53
N LYS A 162 12.74 8.51 22.71
CA LYS A 162 12.84 9.38 23.89
C LYS A 162 11.65 9.24 24.86
N ALA A 163 10.76 8.30 24.61
CA ALA A 163 9.60 8.06 25.46
C ALA A 163 10.03 7.60 26.85
N ARG A 164 9.22 7.89 27.88
CA ARG A 164 9.52 7.52 29.27
C ARG A 164 9.21 6.09 29.60
N THR A 165 8.20 5.52 28.92
CA THR A 165 7.73 4.16 29.12
C THR A 165 7.66 3.41 27.78
N ASP A 166 7.81 2.10 27.86
CA ASP A 166 7.71 1.22 26.68
C ASP A 166 6.33 1.33 26.01
N LEU A 167 5.27 1.52 26.80
CA LEU A 167 3.92 1.71 26.29
C LEU A 167 3.82 2.99 25.45
N GLU A 168 4.37 4.12 25.93
CA GLU A 168 4.40 5.38 25.18
C GLU A 168 5.18 5.22 23.86
N SER A 169 6.32 4.54 23.90
CA SER A 169 7.13 4.23 22.72
C SER A 169 6.36 3.38 21.71
N LEU A 170 5.72 2.30 22.16
CA LEU A 170 4.92 1.43 21.29
C LEU A 170 3.74 2.15 20.63
N VAL A 171 3.05 3.02 21.36
CA VAL A 171 1.95 3.83 20.80
C VAL A 171 2.46 4.74 19.67
N VAL A 172 3.59 5.44 19.88
CA VAL A 172 4.15 6.33 18.85
C VAL A 172 4.61 5.54 17.63
N VAL A 173 5.26 4.38 17.83
CA VAL A 173 5.67 3.48 16.73
C VAL A 173 4.43 2.97 15.98
N GLY A 174 3.37 2.58 16.70
CA GLY A 174 2.12 2.13 16.11
C GLY A 174 1.46 3.20 15.23
N VAL A 175 1.42 4.45 15.68
CA VAL A 175 0.94 5.58 14.89
C VAL A 175 1.83 5.79 13.65
N GLY A 176 3.14 5.74 13.80
CA GLY A 176 4.09 5.85 12.69
C GLY A 176 3.88 4.75 11.64
N ALA A 177 3.69 3.51 12.08
CA ALA A 177 3.42 2.37 11.21
C ALA A 177 2.08 2.52 10.48
N MET A 178 1.03 2.98 11.18
CA MET A 178 -0.29 3.24 10.58
C MET A 178 -0.19 4.27 9.46
N VAL A 179 0.48 5.41 9.70
CA VAL A 179 0.63 6.46 8.70
C VAL A 179 1.51 6.00 7.55
N MET A 180 2.61 5.32 7.82
CA MET A 180 3.47 4.75 6.78
C MET A 180 2.68 3.80 5.87
N PHE A 181 1.86 2.92 6.45
CA PHE A 181 1.00 2.02 5.69
C PHE A 181 0.02 2.78 4.80
N GLN A 182 -0.69 3.80 5.34
CA GLN A 182 -1.64 4.61 4.57
C GLN A 182 -0.96 5.32 3.40
N VAL A 183 0.21 5.93 3.62
CA VAL A 183 0.99 6.64 2.59
C VAL A 183 1.45 5.67 1.50
N VAL A 184 2.05 4.54 1.88
CA VAL A 184 2.56 3.54 0.92
C VAL A 184 1.41 2.98 0.09
N VAL A 185 0.30 2.60 0.71
CA VAL A 185 -0.85 2.03 -0.01
C VAL A 185 -1.49 3.05 -0.94
N ASN A 186 -1.71 4.30 -0.48
CA ASN A 186 -2.32 5.33 -1.32
C ASN A 186 -1.44 5.69 -2.53
N ILE A 187 -0.15 5.90 -2.32
CA ILE A 187 0.76 6.25 -3.43
C ILE A 187 0.86 5.08 -4.41
N ASN A 188 1.07 3.83 -3.94
CA ASN A 188 1.13 2.68 -4.84
C ASN A 188 -0.15 2.48 -5.65
N MET A 189 -1.31 2.70 -5.03
CA MET A 189 -2.60 2.65 -5.72
C MET A 189 -2.68 3.69 -6.84
N THR A 190 -2.25 4.93 -6.59
CA THR A 190 -2.37 6.02 -7.55
C THR A 190 -1.42 5.89 -8.75
N ILE A 191 -0.22 5.32 -8.53
CA ILE A 191 0.76 5.06 -9.60
C ILE A 191 0.58 3.69 -10.29
N GLY A 192 -0.46 2.94 -9.94
CA GLY A 192 -0.77 1.64 -10.56
C GLY A 192 0.09 0.48 -10.09
N LEU A 193 0.81 0.61 -8.98
CA LEU A 193 1.62 -0.47 -8.38
C LEU A 193 0.88 -1.26 -7.29
N GLY A 194 -0.38 -0.95 -7.05
CA GLY A 194 -1.18 -1.63 -6.04
C GLY A 194 -2.68 -1.60 -6.32
N PRO A 195 -3.45 -2.45 -5.64
CA PRO A 195 -4.89 -2.51 -5.81
C PRO A 195 -5.58 -1.24 -5.29
N ILE A 196 -6.72 -0.90 -5.88
CA ILE A 196 -7.53 0.25 -5.47
C ILE A 196 -8.20 -0.07 -4.13
N THR A 197 -7.68 0.49 -3.05
CA THR A 197 -8.14 0.21 -1.68
C THR A 197 -9.08 1.27 -1.13
N GLY A 198 -9.02 2.50 -1.64
CA GLY A 198 -9.80 3.62 -1.11
C GLY A 198 -9.27 4.13 0.25
N ILE A 199 -7.98 3.96 0.53
CA ILE A 199 -7.36 4.48 1.76
C ILE A 199 -6.89 5.92 1.50
N PRO A 200 -7.41 6.91 2.27
CA PRO A 200 -7.03 8.30 2.06
C PRO A 200 -5.58 8.59 2.48
N LEU A 201 -4.94 9.53 1.79
CA LEU A 201 -3.61 10.01 2.14
C LEU A 201 -3.70 10.90 3.41
N PRO A 202 -2.96 10.62 4.49
CA PRO A 202 -3.06 11.38 5.74
C PRO A 202 -2.84 12.87 5.54
N TRP A 203 -3.67 13.69 6.16
CA TRP A 203 -3.67 15.17 6.14
C TRP A 203 -3.84 15.85 4.79
N LEU A 204 -3.74 15.15 3.68
CA LEU A 204 -3.94 15.68 2.32
C LEU A 204 -5.33 15.33 1.78
N SER A 205 -5.79 14.11 1.98
CA SER A 205 -7.09 13.66 1.49
C SER A 205 -8.24 14.22 2.29
N TYR A 206 -9.33 14.53 1.58
CA TYR A 206 -10.58 14.90 2.21
C TYR A 206 -11.26 13.65 2.80
N GLY A 207 -11.24 13.55 4.13
CA GLY A 207 -11.90 12.46 4.87
C GLY A 207 -12.17 12.88 6.30
N ARG A 208 -13.44 13.20 6.63
CA ARG A 208 -13.81 13.78 7.95
C ARG A 208 -13.35 12.91 9.11
N SER A 209 -13.67 11.64 9.09
CA SER A 209 -13.28 10.69 10.16
C SER A 209 -11.78 10.38 10.16
N ALA A 210 -11.17 10.23 8.98
CA ALA A 210 -9.73 9.98 8.86
C ALA A 210 -8.91 11.16 9.40
N MET A 211 -9.30 12.39 9.09
CA MET A 211 -8.69 13.60 9.64
C MET A 211 -8.75 13.64 11.16
N LEU A 212 -9.94 13.39 11.75
CA LEU A 212 -10.08 13.37 13.21
C LEU A 212 -9.15 12.34 13.86
N VAL A 213 -9.15 11.11 13.36
CA VAL A 213 -8.29 10.03 13.89
C VAL A 213 -6.81 10.40 13.78
N ASN A 214 -6.38 10.94 12.62
CA ASN A 214 -4.99 11.33 12.41
C ASN A 214 -4.57 12.49 13.34
N PHE A 215 -5.44 13.48 13.58
CA PHE A 215 -5.14 14.57 14.52
C PHE A 215 -5.12 14.10 15.98
N ILE A 216 -6.00 13.19 16.38
CA ILE A 216 -5.96 12.57 17.70
C ILE A 216 -4.65 11.80 17.88
N ALA A 217 -4.28 10.97 16.91
CA ALA A 217 -3.03 10.21 16.94
C ALA A 217 -1.80 11.14 17.02
N LEU A 218 -1.79 12.23 16.25
CA LEU A 218 -0.75 13.25 16.31
C LEU A 218 -0.67 13.91 17.70
N GLY A 219 -1.83 14.22 18.30
CA GLY A 219 -1.92 14.79 19.66
C GLY A 219 -1.29 13.87 20.72
N PHE A 220 -1.53 12.57 20.63
CA PHE A 220 -0.87 11.58 21.50
C PHE A 220 0.64 11.58 21.31
N CYS A 221 1.12 11.53 20.08
CA CYS A 221 2.56 11.57 19.78
C CYS A 221 3.23 12.87 20.29
N ALA A 222 2.57 14.01 20.12
CA ALA A 222 3.05 15.28 20.63
C ALA A 222 3.11 15.32 22.17
N SER A 223 2.11 14.75 22.85
CA SER A 223 2.10 14.62 24.32
C SER A 223 3.27 13.80 24.83
N VAL A 224 3.54 12.64 24.20
CA VAL A 224 4.70 11.79 24.54
C VAL A 224 6.01 12.54 24.30
N GLY A 225 6.15 13.24 23.17
CA GLY A 225 7.34 14.02 22.86
C GLY A 225 7.64 15.11 23.89
N ARG A 226 6.61 15.84 24.36
CA ARG A 226 6.75 16.86 25.40
C ARG A 226 7.20 16.26 26.75
N ARG A 227 6.62 15.13 27.17
CA ARG A 227 7.00 14.45 28.42
C ARG A 227 8.44 13.93 28.36
N GLY A 228 8.84 13.34 27.22
CA GLY A 228 10.20 12.87 27.00
C GLY A 228 11.24 14.00 27.14
N ALA A 229 10.98 15.16 26.51
CA ALA A 229 11.85 16.34 26.60
C ALA A 229 12.01 16.87 28.04
N GLN A 230 10.92 16.94 28.81
CA GLN A 230 10.96 17.38 30.22
C GLN A 230 11.74 16.42 31.14
N GLY A 231 11.76 15.13 30.81
CA GLY A 231 12.54 14.14 31.57
C GLY A 231 14.04 14.27 31.36
N SER A 232 14.49 14.74 30.20
CA SER A 232 15.92 14.95 29.91
C SER A 232 16.50 16.21 30.56
N LEU A 233 15.66 17.21 30.85
CA LEU A 233 16.09 18.46 31.53
C LEU A 233 16.22 18.32 33.05
N ARG A 234 15.73 17.21 33.63
CA ARG A 234 15.79 16.93 35.05
C ARG A 234 16.90 15.95 35.45
N ARG A 235 17.65 15.46 34.49
CA ARG A 235 18.86 14.64 34.69
C ARG A 235 20.12 15.49 34.40
#